data_2d13234d8a44e91fa9bbc75a80e26c49
#
_entry.id   2d13234d8a44e91fa9bbc75a80e26c49
#
_cell.length_a   1.000
_cell.length_b   1.000
_cell.length_c   1.000
_cell.angle_alpha   90.00
_cell.angle_beta   90.00
_cell.angle_gamma   90.00
#
_symmetry.space_group_name_H-M   'P 1'
#
loop_
_entity.id
_entity.type
_entity.pdbx_description
1 polymer ?
#
loop_
_entity_poly.entity_id
_entity_poly.type
_entity_poly.pdbx_seq_one_letter_code
_entity_poly.pdbx_strand_id
1 'polypeptide(L)'
;VEITLFQALPKKDKMELVIQKAVELGAASIVPVKTKRCVVKLDAKKEAKKVTRWRTIAESAAKQSGRGVLPEVTAVKSFSEALSMANEMDYVMIPYELCEGMKESVLSFTEASQIKRGGRIGIFIGPEGGFERGEVDAAVAQGIKPISLGKRILRTETAGLAALSILMFLIEGRNEEE
;
A
#
# COMPACT_ATOMS: atom_id res chain seq x y z
N VAL A 1 13.84 6.93 -0.42
CA VAL A 1 13.05 5.76 0.00
C VAL A 1 11.92 5.56 -0.97
N GLU A 2 11.69 4.34 -1.42
CA GLU A 2 10.60 3.98 -2.34
C GLU A 2 9.48 3.28 -1.57
N ILE A 3 8.27 3.81 -1.62
CA ILE A 3 7.12 3.20 -0.95
C ILE A 3 6.23 2.51 -1.99
N THR A 4 5.99 1.22 -1.78
CA THR A 4 5.05 0.42 -2.57
C THR A 4 3.75 0.21 -1.80
N LEU A 5 2.64 0.57 -2.42
CA LEU A 5 1.30 0.30 -1.89
C LEU A 5 0.76 -1.00 -2.51
N PHE A 6 0.67 -2.06 -1.72
CA PHE A 6 -0.04 -3.30 -2.08
C PHE A 6 -1.51 -3.15 -1.73
N GLN A 7 -2.31 -2.75 -2.70
CA GLN A 7 -3.72 -2.47 -2.51
C GLN A 7 -4.60 -3.63 -2.98
N ALA A 8 -5.30 -4.25 -2.04
CA ALA A 8 -6.32 -5.22 -2.41
C ALA A 8 -7.41 -4.56 -3.27
N LEU A 9 -7.88 -5.28 -4.29
CA LEU A 9 -8.88 -4.76 -5.23
C LEU A 9 -10.16 -4.33 -4.52
N PRO A 10 -10.47 -3.03 -4.44
CA PRO A 10 -11.68 -2.54 -3.82
C PRO A 10 -12.88 -2.64 -4.79
N LYS A 11 -14.08 -2.51 -4.26
CA LYS A 11 -15.31 -2.47 -5.06
C LYS A 11 -15.38 -1.22 -5.92
N LYS A 12 -16.08 -1.34 -7.03
CA LYS A 12 -16.34 -0.24 -7.97
C LYS A 12 -15.06 0.42 -8.49
N ASP A 13 -15.05 1.73 -8.61
CA ASP A 13 -13.94 2.53 -9.16
C ASP A 13 -13.04 3.15 -8.07
N LYS A 14 -13.14 2.65 -6.83
CA LYS A 14 -12.34 3.14 -5.71
C LYS A 14 -10.84 3.01 -5.93
N MET A 15 -10.40 2.01 -6.72
CA MET A 15 -8.99 1.85 -7.08
C MET A 15 -8.44 3.07 -7.82
N GLU A 16 -9.26 3.74 -8.63
CA GLU A 16 -8.86 4.95 -9.34
C GLU A 16 -8.52 6.09 -8.37
N LEU A 17 -9.39 6.29 -7.36
CA LEU A 17 -9.14 7.26 -6.27
C LEU A 17 -7.88 6.90 -5.47
N VAL A 18 -7.72 5.62 -5.11
CA VAL A 18 -6.55 5.16 -4.36
C VAL A 18 -5.27 5.45 -5.13
N ILE A 19 -5.22 5.11 -6.41
CA ILE A 19 -4.03 5.36 -7.26
C ILE A 19 -3.74 6.85 -7.36
N GLN A 20 -4.75 7.67 -7.68
CA GLN A 20 -4.58 9.11 -7.77
C GLN A 20 -3.95 9.68 -6.49
N LYS A 21 -4.54 9.36 -5.34
CA LYS A 21 -4.10 9.92 -4.06
C LYS A 21 -2.81 9.30 -3.56
N ALA A 22 -2.57 8.01 -3.79
CA ALA A 22 -1.29 7.39 -3.46
C ALA A 22 -0.11 8.03 -4.23
N VAL A 23 -0.33 8.38 -5.49
CA VAL A 23 0.66 9.12 -6.30
C VAL A 23 0.90 10.51 -5.71
N GLU A 24 -0.14 11.26 -5.39
CA GLU A 24 -0.02 12.58 -4.75
C GLU A 24 0.73 12.50 -3.41
N LEU A 25 0.52 11.44 -2.64
CA LEU A 25 1.15 11.18 -1.35
C LEU A 25 2.54 10.52 -1.43
N GLY A 26 3.13 10.42 -2.62
CA GLY A 26 4.53 10.01 -2.75
C GLY A 26 4.77 8.52 -3.02
N ALA A 27 3.76 7.67 -3.16
CA ALA A 27 3.98 6.25 -3.50
C ALA A 27 4.80 6.12 -4.78
N ALA A 28 5.83 5.26 -4.76
CA ALA A 28 6.68 4.97 -5.91
C ALA A 28 6.08 3.87 -6.79
N SER A 29 5.33 2.94 -6.19
CA SER A 29 4.64 1.87 -6.91
C SER A 29 3.31 1.53 -6.26
N ILE A 30 2.34 1.14 -7.08
CA ILE A 30 1.06 0.58 -6.65
C ILE A 30 0.91 -0.82 -7.24
N VAL A 31 0.72 -1.80 -6.40
CA VAL A 31 0.51 -3.20 -6.75
C VAL A 31 -0.95 -3.58 -6.44
N PRO A 32 -1.82 -3.71 -7.45
CA PRO A 32 -3.16 -4.23 -7.24
C PRO A 32 -3.12 -5.70 -6.84
N VAL A 33 -3.80 -6.10 -5.76
CA VAL A 33 -3.71 -7.45 -5.19
C VAL A 33 -5.09 -8.13 -5.14
N LYS A 34 -5.15 -9.38 -5.57
CA LYS A 34 -6.30 -10.26 -5.34
C LYS A 34 -6.15 -10.94 -3.99
N THR A 35 -7.07 -10.67 -3.06
CA THR A 35 -7.15 -11.32 -1.75
C THR A 35 -8.43 -12.13 -1.65
N LYS A 36 -8.54 -12.99 -0.65
CA LYS A 36 -9.67 -13.92 -0.50
C LYS A 36 -11.01 -13.23 -0.35
N ARG A 37 -11.05 -12.06 0.31
CA ARG A 37 -12.27 -11.29 0.54
C ARG A 37 -12.52 -10.21 -0.51
N CYS A 38 -11.73 -10.17 -1.59
CA CYS A 38 -12.04 -9.34 -2.75
C CYS A 38 -13.33 -9.81 -3.42
N VAL A 39 -14.31 -8.93 -3.52
CA VAL A 39 -15.57 -9.20 -4.22
C VAL A 39 -15.41 -9.07 -5.73
N VAL A 40 -14.46 -8.25 -6.17
CA VAL A 40 -14.20 -7.98 -7.59
C VAL A 40 -13.51 -9.17 -8.23
N LYS A 41 -14.18 -9.77 -9.23
CA LYS A 41 -13.62 -10.82 -10.09
C LYS A 41 -13.37 -10.23 -11.47
N LEU A 42 -12.13 -10.19 -11.87
CA LEU A 42 -11.70 -9.72 -13.19
C LEU A 42 -11.24 -10.91 -14.03
N ASP A 43 -11.78 -11.06 -15.24
CA ASP A 43 -11.15 -11.87 -16.25
C ASP A 43 -9.91 -11.16 -16.82
N ALA A 44 -9.02 -11.89 -17.50
CA ALA A 44 -7.76 -11.35 -18.01
C ALA A 44 -7.93 -10.11 -18.91
N LYS A 45 -8.99 -10.07 -19.74
CA LYS A 45 -9.26 -8.95 -20.64
C LYS A 45 -9.69 -7.69 -19.89
N LYS A 46 -10.57 -7.84 -18.88
CA LYS A 46 -11.01 -6.74 -18.03
C LYS A 46 -9.87 -6.24 -17.16
N GLU A 47 -9.04 -7.13 -16.64
CA GLU A 47 -7.87 -6.81 -15.86
C GLU A 47 -6.90 -5.94 -16.65
N ALA A 48 -6.50 -6.38 -17.84
CA ALA A 48 -5.60 -5.63 -18.71
C ALA A 48 -6.12 -4.21 -19.02
N LYS A 49 -7.44 -4.09 -19.33
CA LYS A 49 -8.09 -2.80 -19.57
C LYS A 49 -8.05 -1.89 -18.34
N LYS A 50 -8.31 -2.44 -17.14
CA LYS A 50 -8.26 -1.67 -15.89
C LYS A 50 -6.83 -1.22 -15.57
N VAL A 51 -5.84 -2.09 -15.71
CA VAL A 51 -4.43 -1.73 -15.47
C VAL A 51 -3.98 -0.61 -16.41
N THR A 52 -4.34 -0.66 -17.69
CA THR A 52 -4.06 0.43 -18.64
C THR A 52 -4.66 1.75 -18.16
N ARG A 53 -5.93 1.74 -17.74
CA ARG A 53 -6.60 2.92 -17.21
C ARG A 53 -5.93 3.43 -15.92
N TRP A 54 -5.57 2.56 -15.01
CA TRP A 54 -4.89 2.91 -13.77
C TRP A 54 -3.52 3.57 -13.99
N ARG A 55 -2.77 3.10 -14.98
CA ARG A 55 -1.51 3.73 -15.40
C ARG A 55 -1.71 5.15 -15.93
N THR A 56 -2.74 5.36 -16.74
CA THR A 56 -3.09 6.71 -17.21
C THR A 56 -3.47 7.64 -16.06
N ILE A 57 -4.18 7.15 -15.04
CA ILE A 57 -4.52 7.92 -13.84
C ILE A 57 -3.25 8.26 -13.05
N ALA A 58 -2.34 7.30 -12.86
CA ALA A 58 -1.08 7.53 -12.17
C ALA A 58 -0.23 8.58 -12.89
N GLU A 59 -0.14 8.51 -14.21
CA GLU A 59 0.57 9.51 -15.03
C GLU A 59 -0.04 10.91 -14.88
N SER A 60 -1.37 11.01 -14.94
CA SER A 60 -2.08 12.28 -14.78
C SER A 60 -1.87 12.88 -13.39
N ALA A 61 -1.95 12.03 -12.34
CA ALA A 61 -1.73 12.44 -10.96
C ALA A 61 -0.26 12.89 -10.73
N ALA A 62 0.71 12.20 -11.31
CA ALA A 62 2.13 12.56 -11.20
C ALA A 62 2.41 13.93 -11.85
N LYS A 63 1.84 14.18 -13.02
CA LYS A 63 1.95 15.49 -13.69
C LYS A 63 1.33 16.62 -12.86
N GLN A 64 0.14 16.39 -12.31
CA GLN A 64 -0.58 17.38 -11.50
C GLN A 64 0.14 17.68 -10.19
N SER A 65 0.72 16.68 -9.53
CA SER A 65 1.43 16.82 -8.26
C SER A 65 2.92 17.22 -8.42
N GLY A 66 3.38 17.44 -9.64
CA GLY A 66 4.76 17.91 -9.91
C GLY A 66 5.83 16.84 -9.66
N ARG A 67 5.48 15.55 -9.69
CA ARG A 67 6.45 14.47 -9.47
C ARG A 67 7.41 14.32 -10.65
N GLY A 68 8.71 14.29 -10.36
CA GLY A 68 9.76 14.08 -11.36
C GLY A 68 9.89 12.62 -11.84
N VAL A 69 9.28 11.66 -11.11
CA VAL A 69 9.30 10.23 -11.44
C VAL A 69 7.88 9.72 -11.55
N LEU A 70 7.58 8.98 -12.62
CA LEU A 70 6.28 8.37 -12.83
C LEU A 70 6.15 7.11 -11.94
N PRO A 71 5.17 7.06 -11.03
CA PRO A 71 4.91 5.86 -10.23
C PRO A 71 4.46 4.68 -11.08
N GLU A 72 4.97 3.50 -10.74
CA GLU A 72 4.58 2.28 -11.43
C GLU A 72 3.21 1.77 -10.94
N VAL A 73 2.35 1.36 -11.88
CA VAL A 73 1.18 0.53 -11.58
C VAL A 73 1.38 -0.83 -12.24
N THR A 74 1.59 -1.85 -11.42
CA THR A 74 1.86 -3.20 -11.92
C THR A 74 0.62 -3.90 -12.48
N ALA A 75 0.79 -5.04 -13.10
CA ALA A 75 -0.31 -5.98 -13.31
C ALA A 75 -0.88 -6.44 -11.97
N VAL A 76 -2.13 -6.91 -11.98
CA VAL A 76 -2.77 -7.45 -10.77
C VAL A 76 -2.03 -8.71 -10.32
N LYS A 77 -1.73 -8.79 -9.04
CA LYS A 77 -1.02 -9.90 -8.40
C LYS A 77 -1.96 -10.69 -7.50
N SER A 78 -1.70 -11.98 -7.35
CA SER A 78 -2.24 -12.77 -6.25
C SER A 78 -1.61 -12.32 -4.93
N PHE A 79 -2.22 -12.64 -3.81
CA PHE A 79 -1.65 -12.33 -2.49
C PHE A 79 -0.28 -13.01 -2.29
N SER A 80 -0.12 -14.24 -2.76
CA SER A 80 1.16 -14.96 -2.69
C SER A 80 2.28 -14.28 -3.52
N GLU A 81 1.97 -13.82 -4.74
CA GLU A 81 2.94 -13.06 -5.54
C GLU A 81 3.31 -11.72 -4.88
N ALA A 82 2.31 -11.04 -4.29
CA ALA A 82 2.55 -9.81 -3.56
C ALA A 82 3.45 -10.03 -2.33
N LEU A 83 3.25 -11.12 -1.58
CA LEU A 83 4.14 -11.50 -0.47
C LEU A 83 5.56 -11.78 -0.96
N SER A 84 5.72 -12.47 -2.09
CA SER A 84 7.04 -12.72 -2.69
C SER A 84 7.76 -11.43 -3.06
N MET A 85 7.04 -10.45 -3.62
CA MET A 85 7.59 -9.10 -3.89
C MET A 85 7.99 -8.37 -2.61
N ALA A 86 7.18 -8.53 -1.56
CA ALA A 86 7.43 -7.89 -0.27
C ALA A 86 8.69 -8.42 0.43
N ASN A 87 9.09 -9.67 0.20
CA ASN A 87 10.32 -10.25 0.75
C ASN A 87 11.60 -9.55 0.24
N GLU A 88 11.51 -8.81 -0.84
CA GLU A 88 12.63 -8.03 -1.38
C GLU A 88 12.71 -6.61 -0.81
N MET A 89 11.83 -6.25 0.12
CA MET A 89 11.76 -4.92 0.72
C MET A 89 12.41 -4.88 2.09
N ASP A 90 12.90 -3.71 2.48
CA ASP A 90 13.60 -3.52 3.75
C ASP A 90 12.63 -3.47 4.94
N TYR A 91 11.42 -3.01 4.72
CA TYR A 91 10.39 -2.95 5.76
C TYR A 91 9.00 -3.08 5.16
N VAL A 92 8.14 -3.89 5.76
CA VAL A 92 6.77 -4.09 5.27
C VAL A 92 5.76 -4.10 6.41
N MET A 93 4.66 -3.39 6.23
CA MET A 93 3.56 -3.26 7.19
C MET A 93 2.23 -3.74 6.60
N ILE A 94 1.40 -4.30 7.47
CA ILE A 94 0.04 -4.72 7.14
C ILE A 94 -0.94 -4.19 8.20
N PRO A 95 -1.71 -3.13 7.94
CA PRO A 95 -2.80 -2.72 8.80
C PRO A 95 -3.83 -3.82 8.97
N TYR A 96 -4.10 -4.18 10.21
CA TYR A 96 -5.05 -5.24 10.55
C TYR A 96 -5.93 -4.82 11.73
N GLU A 97 -7.26 -4.94 11.56
CA GLU A 97 -8.23 -4.42 12.52
C GLU A 97 -8.19 -5.08 13.92
N LEU A 98 -7.70 -6.34 13.98
CA LEU A 98 -7.52 -7.07 15.23
C LEU A 98 -6.12 -6.86 15.84
N CYS A 99 -5.29 -6.01 15.26
CA CYS A 99 -4.00 -5.65 15.83
C CYS A 99 -4.23 -4.64 16.96
N GLU A 100 -3.92 -5.04 18.18
CA GLU A 100 -3.89 -4.16 19.35
C GLU A 100 -2.49 -3.58 19.53
N GLY A 101 -2.42 -2.36 20.08
CA GLY A 101 -1.13 -1.75 20.40
C GLY A 101 -0.79 -0.57 19.49
N MET A 102 -1.28 0.63 19.87
CA MET A 102 -0.90 1.86 19.16
C MET A 102 0.58 2.21 19.34
N LYS A 103 1.20 1.83 20.48
CA LYS A 103 2.63 2.10 20.70
C LYS A 103 3.50 1.32 19.71
N GLU A 104 3.21 0.05 19.54
CA GLU A 104 3.89 -0.85 18.58
C GLU A 104 3.71 -0.36 17.14
N SER A 105 2.53 0.16 16.83
CA SER A 105 2.25 0.72 15.49
C SER A 105 3.03 2.03 15.26
N VAL A 106 3.09 2.92 16.25
CA VAL A 106 3.93 4.13 16.17
C VAL A 106 5.40 3.76 16.02
N LEU A 107 5.88 2.77 16.78
CA LEU A 107 7.26 2.28 16.64
C LEU A 107 7.51 1.74 15.23
N SER A 108 6.60 0.93 14.69
CA SER A 108 6.72 0.40 13.32
C SER A 108 6.81 1.50 12.25
N PHE A 109 6.02 2.56 12.35
CA PHE A 109 6.15 3.72 11.47
C PHE A 109 7.47 4.45 11.65
N THR A 110 7.92 4.59 12.90
CA THR A 110 9.21 5.22 13.21
C THR A 110 10.37 4.40 12.65
N GLU A 111 10.38 3.07 12.86
CA GLU A 111 11.39 2.17 12.30
C GLU A 111 11.41 2.23 10.76
N ALA A 112 10.24 2.15 10.12
CA ALA A 112 10.13 2.27 8.67
C ALA A 112 10.67 3.61 8.16
N SER A 113 10.41 4.71 8.86
CA SER A 113 10.92 6.03 8.47
C SER A 113 12.45 6.16 8.56
N GLN A 114 13.13 5.29 9.32
CA GLN A 114 14.59 5.26 9.44
C GLN A 114 15.28 4.49 8.29
N ILE A 115 14.53 3.88 7.39
CA ILE A 115 15.09 3.22 6.20
C ILE A 115 15.89 4.25 5.39
N LYS A 116 17.10 3.88 5.01
CA LYS A 116 18.05 4.76 4.32
C LYS A 116 17.57 5.09 2.90
N ARG A 117 18.09 6.16 2.35
CA ARG A 117 17.85 6.57 0.96
C ARG A 117 18.17 5.41 0.00
N GLY A 118 17.26 5.13 -0.92
CA GLY A 118 17.33 3.97 -1.83
C GLY A 118 16.70 2.69 -1.28
N GLY A 119 16.30 2.66 0.00
CA GLY A 119 15.58 1.52 0.56
C GLY A 119 14.09 1.48 0.17
N ARG A 120 13.47 0.32 0.35
CA ARG A 120 12.13 0.00 -0.12
C ARG A 120 11.21 -0.39 1.05
N ILE A 121 10.03 0.23 1.08
CA ILE A 121 9.02 0.01 2.11
C ILE A 121 7.72 -0.45 1.44
N GLY A 122 7.08 -1.48 1.99
CA GLY A 122 5.79 -1.98 1.55
C GLY A 122 4.67 -1.72 2.55
N ILE A 123 3.47 -1.40 2.04
CA ILE A 123 2.26 -1.26 2.85
C ILE A 123 1.17 -2.09 2.20
N PHE A 124 0.65 -3.10 2.91
CA PHE A 124 -0.49 -3.90 2.46
C PHE A 124 -1.79 -3.31 2.95
N ILE A 125 -2.78 -3.15 2.07
CA ILE A 125 -4.12 -2.67 2.42
C ILE A 125 -5.15 -3.68 1.95
N GLY A 126 -6.00 -4.14 2.86
CA GLY A 126 -7.07 -5.09 2.59
C GLY A 126 -8.26 -4.49 1.82
N PRO A 127 -9.13 -5.33 1.27
CA PRO A 127 -10.40 -4.89 0.67
C PRO A 127 -11.38 -4.45 1.76
N GLU A 128 -12.61 -4.09 1.39
CA GLU A 128 -13.66 -3.66 2.33
C GLU A 128 -13.97 -4.70 3.42
N GLY A 129 -13.77 -5.99 3.14
CA GLY A 129 -13.93 -7.09 4.12
C GLY A 129 -12.67 -7.39 4.93
N GLY A 130 -11.62 -6.60 4.79
CA GLY A 130 -10.31 -6.83 5.43
C GLY A 130 -9.58 -8.06 4.89
N PHE A 131 -8.44 -8.37 5.47
CA PHE A 131 -7.73 -9.62 5.20
C PHE A 131 -8.35 -10.80 5.93
N GLU A 132 -8.27 -11.98 5.37
CA GLU A 132 -8.54 -13.20 6.10
C GLU A 132 -7.41 -13.49 7.09
N ARG A 133 -7.73 -14.09 8.24
CA ARG A 133 -6.73 -14.39 9.26
C ARG A 133 -5.52 -15.16 8.70
N GLY A 134 -5.77 -16.17 7.86
CA GLY A 134 -4.71 -16.94 7.23
C GLY A 134 -3.80 -16.13 6.29
N GLU A 135 -4.32 -15.05 5.68
CA GLU A 135 -3.50 -14.11 4.89
C GLU A 135 -2.58 -13.30 5.80
N VAL A 136 -3.09 -12.81 6.93
CA VAL A 136 -2.28 -12.08 7.91
C VAL A 136 -1.25 -12.99 8.56
N ASP A 137 -1.62 -14.20 8.94
CA ASP A 137 -0.69 -15.18 9.52
C ASP A 137 0.44 -15.51 8.54
N ALA A 138 0.14 -15.66 7.24
CA ALA A 138 1.15 -15.87 6.20
C ALA A 138 2.08 -14.66 6.03
N ALA A 139 1.54 -13.44 6.10
CA ALA A 139 2.33 -12.22 6.04
C ALA A 139 3.27 -12.08 7.26
N VAL A 140 2.76 -12.31 8.46
CA VAL A 140 3.54 -12.27 9.70
C VAL A 140 4.64 -13.33 9.71
N ALA A 141 4.37 -14.53 9.20
CA ALA A 141 5.38 -15.59 9.06
C ALA A 141 6.55 -15.18 8.15
N GLN A 142 6.36 -14.22 7.25
CA GLN A 142 7.41 -13.63 6.41
C GLN A 142 8.02 -12.36 6.99
N GLY A 143 7.74 -12.01 8.24
CA GLY A 143 8.30 -10.86 8.93
C GLY A 143 7.56 -9.54 8.67
N ILE A 144 6.43 -9.56 7.96
CA ILE A 144 5.60 -8.37 7.75
C ILE A 144 4.98 -7.95 9.08
N LYS A 145 5.07 -6.66 9.41
CA LYS A 145 4.63 -6.12 10.70
C LYS A 145 3.13 -5.81 10.67
N PRO A 146 2.31 -6.49 11.49
CA PRO A 146 0.92 -6.09 11.67
C PRO A 146 0.88 -4.78 12.47
N ILE A 147 0.06 -3.84 12.02
CA ILE A 147 -0.08 -2.53 12.65
C ILE A 147 -1.55 -2.15 12.81
N SER A 148 -1.83 -1.26 13.75
CA SER A 148 -3.11 -0.58 13.92
C SER A 148 -3.04 0.83 13.35
N LEU A 149 -4.09 1.27 12.66
CA LEU A 149 -4.26 2.67 12.24
C LEU A 149 -5.21 3.45 13.18
N GLY A 150 -5.37 2.97 14.40
CA GLY A 150 -6.18 3.59 15.44
C GLY A 150 -7.48 2.83 15.73
N LYS A 151 -8.25 3.37 16.68
CA LYS A 151 -9.46 2.73 17.22
C LYS A 151 -10.65 2.67 16.25
N ARG A 152 -10.62 3.45 15.17
CA ARG A 152 -11.69 3.49 14.17
C ARG A 152 -11.37 2.58 13.00
N ILE A 153 -12.39 1.86 12.52
CA ILE A 153 -12.27 1.08 11.28
C ILE A 153 -12.24 2.06 10.11
N LEU A 154 -11.11 2.11 9.42
CA LEU A 154 -10.95 2.92 8.21
C LEU A 154 -11.45 2.15 6.98
N ARG A 155 -12.06 2.85 6.05
CA ARG A 155 -12.36 2.28 4.73
C ARG A 155 -11.07 1.97 3.99
N THR A 156 -11.10 0.99 3.08
CA THR A 156 -9.91 0.54 2.32
C THR A 156 -9.20 1.71 1.63
N GLU A 157 -9.93 2.62 1.01
CA GLU A 157 -9.38 3.82 0.38
C GLU A 157 -8.76 4.79 1.40
N THR A 158 -9.29 4.88 2.60
CA THR A 158 -8.78 5.76 3.66
C THR A 158 -7.54 5.18 4.33
N ALA A 159 -7.51 3.87 4.58
CA ALA A 159 -6.43 3.20 5.29
C ALA A 159 -5.08 3.36 4.58
N GLY A 160 -5.05 3.15 3.26
CA GLY A 160 -3.85 3.31 2.46
C GLY A 160 -3.33 4.75 2.46
N LEU A 161 -4.22 5.71 2.31
CA LEU A 161 -3.86 7.13 2.29
C LEU A 161 -3.35 7.60 3.67
N ALA A 162 -3.99 7.17 4.75
CA ALA A 162 -3.55 7.48 6.11
C ALA A 162 -2.15 6.91 6.38
N ALA A 163 -1.89 5.65 6.06
CA ALA A 163 -0.59 5.04 6.24
C ALA A 163 0.51 5.71 5.42
N LEU A 164 0.23 6.02 4.14
CA LEU A 164 1.16 6.77 3.28
C LEU A 164 1.45 8.16 3.83
N SER A 165 0.43 8.91 4.26
CA SER A 165 0.61 10.26 4.80
C SER A 165 1.48 10.26 6.05
N ILE A 166 1.25 9.33 6.99
CA ILE A 166 2.05 9.22 8.21
C ILE A 166 3.51 8.92 7.85
N LEU A 167 3.73 7.93 6.98
CA LEU A 167 5.07 7.50 6.63
C LEU A 167 5.84 8.56 5.87
N MET A 168 5.22 9.19 4.85
CA MET A 168 5.86 10.26 4.08
C MET A 168 6.18 11.47 4.95
N PHE A 169 5.29 11.88 5.85
CA PHE A 169 5.54 12.96 6.79
C PHE A 169 6.78 12.70 7.67
N LEU A 170 6.92 11.47 8.18
CA LEU A 170 8.09 11.08 8.99
C LEU A 170 9.38 11.03 8.17
N ILE A 171 9.33 10.55 6.93
CA ILE A 171 10.49 10.46 6.04
C ILE A 171 10.95 11.85 5.59
N GLU A 172 10.02 12.71 5.19
CA GLU A 172 10.32 14.07 4.73
C GLU A 172 10.87 14.94 5.85
N GLY A 173 10.24 14.88 7.05
CA GLY A 173 10.73 15.60 8.22
C GLY A 173 12.15 15.22 8.64
N ARG A 174 12.54 13.95 8.50
CA ARG A 174 13.92 13.54 8.75
C ARG A 174 14.92 14.09 7.73
N ASN A 175 14.52 14.14 6.45
CA ASN A 175 15.42 14.60 5.38
C ASN A 175 15.73 16.11 5.45
N GLU A 176 14.98 16.89 6.23
CA GLU A 176 15.28 18.32 6.50
C GLU A 176 16.38 18.48 7.56
N GLU A 177 16.68 17.43 8.32
CA GLU A 177 17.73 17.47 9.37
C GLU A 177 19.10 16.98 8.88
N GLU A 178 19.19 16.39 7.68
CA GLU A 178 20.42 15.92 7.03
C GLU A 178 20.95 16.97 6.02
#